data_7b557c029ba53ea4d5bb1661c51a5e19
#
_entry.id   7b557c029ba53ea4d5bb1661c51a5e19
#
_cell.length_a   1.000
_cell.length_b   1.000
_cell.length_c   1.000
_cell.angle_alpha   90.00
_cell.angle_beta   90.00
_cell.angle_gamma   90.00
#
_symmetry.space_group_name_H-M   'P 1'
#
loop_
_entity.id
_entity.type
_entity.pdbx_description
1 polymer ?
#
loop_
_entity_poly.entity_id
_entity_poly.type
_entity_poly.pdbx_seq_one_letter_code
_entity_poly.pdbx_strand_id
1 'polypeptide(L)'
;LNSGAYISEIMRAGILSVDPGQMEGGRAVGLSYGTTMMKIVIPQAVKNILPTLGNEFISLIKETSVVSFVGATDLYLAFQRIGSNTYDFMVPYLVMAVIYIVMVLIISTLIKVMERSLRKSDYR
;
A
#
# COMPACT_ATOMS: atom_id res chain seq x y z
N LEU A 1 -13.65 -6.90 1.22
CA LEU A 1 -13.32 -8.33 1.39
C LEU A 1 -12.11 -8.74 0.56
N ASN A 2 -12.06 -8.41 -0.74
CA ASN A 2 -10.95 -8.77 -1.62
C ASN A 2 -9.61 -8.20 -1.11
N SER A 3 -9.56 -6.90 -0.85
CA SER A 3 -8.35 -6.23 -0.34
C SER A 3 -7.88 -6.77 1.01
N GLY A 4 -8.81 -7.19 1.88
CA GLY A 4 -8.46 -7.83 3.15
C GLY A 4 -7.72 -9.17 2.95
N ALA A 5 -8.11 -9.96 1.96
CA ALA A 5 -7.43 -11.19 1.59
C ALA A 5 -6.01 -10.91 1.07
N TYR A 6 -5.86 -9.92 0.17
CA TYR A 6 -4.53 -9.51 -0.33
C TYR A 6 -3.62 -9.00 0.78
N ILE A 7 -4.14 -8.13 1.66
CA ILE A 7 -3.36 -7.59 2.78
C ILE A 7 -2.90 -8.72 3.71
N SER A 8 -3.76 -9.68 4.03
CA SER A 8 -3.38 -10.82 4.87
C SER A 8 -2.25 -11.66 4.25
N GLU A 9 -2.31 -11.85 2.94
CA GLU A 9 -1.28 -12.60 2.21
C GLU A 9 0.04 -11.82 2.12
N ILE A 10 -0.02 -10.49 1.92
CA ILE A 10 1.16 -9.62 1.97
C ILE A 10 1.82 -9.68 3.35
N MET A 11 1.04 -9.65 4.42
CA MET A 11 1.57 -9.76 5.79
C MET A 11 2.22 -11.13 6.02
N ARG A 12 1.57 -12.20 5.60
CA ARG A 12 2.12 -13.55 5.69
C ARG A 12 3.43 -13.68 4.92
N ALA A 13 3.45 -13.26 3.67
CA ALA A 13 4.63 -13.28 2.81
C ALA A 13 5.78 -12.45 3.39
N GLY A 14 5.48 -11.28 3.96
CA GLY A 14 6.48 -10.42 4.59
C GLY A 14 7.12 -11.06 5.82
N ILE A 15 6.37 -11.77 6.64
CA ILE A 15 6.94 -12.51 7.78
C ILE A 15 7.81 -13.67 7.27
N LEU A 16 7.35 -14.41 6.27
CA LEU A 16 8.10 -15.53 5.68
C LEU A 16 9.33 -15.10 4.89
N SER A 17 9.41 -13.85 4.46
CA SER A 17 10.58 -13.31 3.74
C SER A 17 11.79 -13.01 4.65
N VAL A 18 11.58 -13.00 5.97
CA VAL A 18 12.67 -12.84 6.94
C VAL A 18 13.46 -14.14 7.00
N ASP A 19 14.80 -14.05 6.95
CA ASP A 19 15.68 -15.20 7.01
C ASP A 19 15.39 -16.05 8.27
N PRO A 20 15.09 -17.35 8.13
CA PRO A 20 14.90 -18.27 9.26
C PRO A 20 16.04 -18.24 10.28
N GLY A 21 17.26 -17.98 9.83
CA GLY A 21 18.44 -17.81 10.68
C GLY A 21 18.30 -16.69 11.72
N GLN A 22 17.46 -15.69 11.48
CA GLN A 22 17.16 -14.65 12.46
C GLN A 22 16.40 -15.21 13.67
N MET A 23 15.45 -16.12 13.42
CA MET A 23 14.72 -16.80 14.49
C MET A 23 15.65 -17.79 15.24
N GLU A 24 16.43 -18.56 14.50
CA GLU A 24 17.36 -19.54 15.08
C GLU A 24 18.44 -18.84 15.92
N GLY A 25 19.07 -17.78 15.38
CA GLY A 25 20.06 -16.98 16.09
C GLY A 25 19.54 -16.35 17.36
N GLY A 26 18.35 -15.77 17.33
CA GLY A 26 17.70 -15.21 18.52
C GLY A 26 17.46 -16.29 19.61
N ARG A 27 17.05 -17.49 19.21
CA ARG A 27 16.85 -18.59 20.13
C ARG A 27 18.16 -19.20 20.64
N ALA A 28 19.19 -19.21 19.82
CA ALA A 28 20.52 -19.70 20.21
C ALA A 28 21.14 -18.88 21.35
N VAL A 29 20.86 -17.57 21.39
CA VAL A 29 21.30 -16.70 22.51
C VAL A 29 20.33 -16.69 23.71
N GLY A 30 19.36 -17.61 23.76
CA GLY A 30 18.47 -17.82 24.88
C GLY A 30 17.17 -16.99 24.88
N LEU A 31 16.86 -16.26 23.79
CA LEU A 31 15.58 -15.55 23.70
C LEU A 31 14.42 -16.53 23.53
N SER A 32 13.27 -16.24 24.13
CA SER A 32 12.05 -16.99 23.87
C SER A 32 11.56 -16.76 22.43
N TYR A 33 10.78 -17.69 21.88
CA TYR A 33 10.18 -17.57 20.54
C TYR A 33 9.42 -16.24 20.38
N GLY A 34 8.56 -15.89 21.35
CA GLY A 34 7.78 -14.66 21.31
C GLY A 34 8.66 -13.40 21.32
N THR A 35 9.73 -13.39 22.12
CA THR A 35 10.65 -12.26 22.18
C THR A 35 11.43 -12.11 20.86
N THR A 36 11.90 -13.21 20.32
CA THR A 36 12.61 -13.23 19.03
C THR A 36 11.69 -12.74 17.89
N MET A 37 10.45 -13.26 17.85
CA MET A 37 9.44 -12.85 16.89
C MET A 37 9.20 -11.34 16.98
N MET A 38 8.89 -10.81 18.14
CA MET A 38 8.49 -9.41 18.34
C MET A 38 9.66 -8.41 18.16
N LYS A 39 10.88 -8.78 18.60
CA LYS A 39 12.02 -7.85 18.62
C LYS A 39 12.93 -7.97 17.41
N ILE A 40 12.94 -9.11 16.71
CA ILE A 40 13.87 -9.37 15.61
C ILE A 40 13.09 -9.57 14.30
N VAL A 41 12.16 -10.51 14.25
CA VAL A 41 11.49 -10.92 13.00
C VAL A 41 10.46 -9.87 12.55
N ILE A 42 9.55 -9.47 13.42
CA ILE A 42 8.47 -8.52 13.04
C ILE A 42 9.00 -7.17 12.55
N PRO A 43 10.00 -6.53 13.18
CA PRO A 43 10.54 -5.28 12.67
C PRO A 43 11.12 -5.39 11.26
N GLN A 44 11.77 -6.50 10.95
CA GLN A 44 12.29 -6.79 9.61
C GLN A 44 11.15 -7.08 8.62
N ALA A 45 10.18 -7.89 9.02
CA ALA A 45 9.00 -8.18 8.21
C ALA A 45 8.23 -6.91 7.83
N VAL A 46 8.01 -5.99 8.76
CA VAL A 46 7.34 -4.71 8.50
C VAL A 46 8.03 -3.90 7.41
N LYS A 47 9.37 -3.87 7.41
CA LYS A 47 10.13 -3.17 6.36
C LYS A 47 9.89 -3.79 4.98
N ASN A 48 9.78 -5.12 4.90
CA ASN A 48 9.51 -5.83 3.66
C ASN A 48 8.04 -5.66 3.21
N ILE A 49 7.11 -5.57 4.14
CA ILE A 49 5.67 -5.44 3.90
C ILE A 49 5.30 -4.04 3.40
N LEU A 50 5.89 -2.98 3.97
CA LEU A 50 5.47 -1.60 3.73
C LEU A 50 5.45 -1.16 2.26
N PRO A 51 6.47 -1.47 1.42
CA PRO A 51 6.42 -1.11 -0.01
C PRO A 51 5.26 -1.78 -0.75
N THR A 52 5.00 -3.05 -0.44
CA THR A 52 3.91 -3.83 -1.06
C THR A 52 2.54 -3.32 -0.62
N LEU A 53 2.35 -3.02 0.67
CA LEU A 53 1.13 -2.38 1.17
C LEU A 53 0.90 -1.00 0.53
N GLY A 54 1.97 -0.24 0.32
CA GLY A 54 1.88 1.03 -0.37
C GLY A 54 1.37 0.90 -1.81
N ASN A 55 1.85 -0.09 -2.54
CA ASN A 55 1.38 -0.40 -3.89
C ASN A 55 -0.09 -0.85 -3.88
N GLU A 56 -0.49 -1.69 -2.92
CA GLU A 56 -1.89 -2.09 -2.75
C GLU A 56 -2.80 -0.88 -2.46
N PHE A 57 -2.34 0.05 -1.62
CA PHE A 57 -3.08 1.28 -1.34
C PHE A 57 -3.26 2.15 -2.60
N ILE A 58 -2.25 2.27 -3.46
CA ILE A 58 -2.35 2.96 -4.76
C ILE A 58 -3.37 2.25 -5.66
N SER A 59 -3.36 0.92 -5.70
CA SER A 59 -4.34 0.14 -6.47
C SER A 59 -5.76 0.38 -5.98
N LEU A 60 -5.97 0.38 -4.67
CA LEU A 60 -7.27 0.67 -4.06
C LEU A 60 -7.82 2.05 -4.45
N ILE A 61 -6.98 3.09 -4.49
CA ILE A 61 -7.41 4.43 -4.92
C ILE A 61 -7.96 4.40 -6.34
N LYS A 62 -7.33 3.65 -7.23
CA LYS A 62 -7.79 3.52 -8.63
C LYS A 62 -9.03 2.65 -8.75
N GLU A 63 -9.09 1.56 -7.99
CA GLU A 63 -10.19 0.59 -8.04
C GLU A 63 -11.47 1.08 -7.35
N THR A 64 -11.37 2.01 -6.38
CA THR A 64 -12.55 2.56 -5.71
C THR A 64 -13.50 3.30 -6.65
N SER A 65 -13.05 3.71 -7.83
CA SER A 65 -13.92 4.31 -8.86
C SER A 65 -15.04 3.35 -9.33
N VAL A 66 -14.90 2.04 -9.12
CA VAL A 66 -15.97 1.04 -9.38
C VAL A 66 -17.21 1.29 -8.51
N VAL A 67 -17.06 1.92 -7.35
CA VAL A 67 -18.16 2.24 -6.43
C VAL A 67 -19.19 3.18 -7.07
N SER A 68 -18.81 3.95 -8.09
CA SER A 68 -19.73 4.79 -8.85
C SER A 68 -20.88 4.01 -9.51
N PHE A 69 -20.66 2.74 -9.89
CA PHE A 69 -21.69 1.87 -10.48
C PHE A 69 -22.82 1.51 -9.51
N VAL A 70 -22.58 1.60 -8.20
CA VAL A 70 -23.60 1.40 -7.17
C VAL A 70 -24.17 2.72 -6.65
N GLY A 71 -23.93 3.83 -7.36
CA GLY A 71 -24.50 5.14 -7.06
C GLY A 71 -23.81 5.92 -5.95
N ALA A 72 -22.67 5.44 -5.43
CA ALA A 72 -21.90 6.23 -4.48
C ALA A 72 -21.12 7.33 -5.21
N THR A 73 -21.16 8.54 -4.66
CA THR A 73 -20.47 9.69 -5.26
C THR A 73 -18.98 9.58 -4.98
N ASP A 74 -18.23 9.31 -6.02
CA ASP A 74 -16.77 9.36 -6.04
C ASP A 74 -16.26 10.41 -7.04
N LEU A 75 -14.94 10.48 -7.22
CA LEU A 75 -14.32 11.42 -8.15
C LEU A 75 -14.81 11.16 -9.59
N TYR A 76 -14.90 9.90 -10.01
CA TYR A 76 -15.35 9.55 -11.35
C TYR A 76 -16.80 10.02 -11.61
N LEU A 77 -17.72 9.70 -10.70
CA LEU A 77 -19.12 10.10 -10.85
C LEU A 77 -19.30 11.62 -10.83
N ALA A 78 -18.50 12.35 -10.05
CA ALA A 78 -18.52 13.81 -10.03
C ALA A 78 -18.15 14.39 -11.42
N PHE A 79 -17.08 13.92 -12.03
CA PHE A 79 -16.67 14.38 -13.37
C PHE A 79 -17.62 13.90 -14.48
N GLN A 80 -18.21 12.73 -14.37
CA GLN A 80 -19.24 12.25 -15.27
C GLN A 80 -20.47 13.17 -15.25
N ARG A 81 -20.90 13.62 -14.07
CA ARG A 81 -22.02 14.58 -13.93
C ARG A 81 -21.70 15.92 -14.58
N ILE A 82 -20.47 16.42 -14.41
CA ILE A 82 -20.03 17.66 -15.07
C ILE A 82 -20.13 17.47 -16.60
N GLY A 83 -19.59 16.40 -17.14
CA GLY A 83 -19.65 16.09 -18.56
C GLY A 83 -21.09 15.99 -19.08
N SER A 84 -21.97 15.35 -18.31
CA SER A 84 -23.39 15.23 -18.68
C SER A 84 -24.11 16.59 -18.67
N ASN A 85 -23.78 17.48 -17.75
CA ASN A 85 -24.40 18.80 -17.65
C ASN A 85 -23.88 19.77 -18.73
N THR A 86 -22.63 19.63 -19.14
CA THR A 86 -22.00 20.50 -20.14
C THR A 86 -22.07 19.95 -21.55
N TYR A 87 -22.53 18.68 -21.72
CA TYR A 87 -22.47 17.93 -22.97
C TYR A 87 -21.06 17.81 -23.56
N ASP A 88 -20.03 18.01 -22.75
CA ASP A 88 -18.62 17.84 -23.08
C ASP A 88 -17.97 16.92 -22.06
N PHE A 89 -17.55 15.74 -22.50
CA PHE A 89 -16.90 14.73 -21.66
C PHE A 89 -15.37 14.79 -21.76
N MET A 90 -14.84 15.39 -22.83
CA MET A 90 -13.40 15.36 -23.05
C MET A 90 -12.63 16.15 -21.99
N VAL A 91 -13.04 17.37 -21.74
CA VAL A 91 -12.37 18.27 -20.77
C VAL A 91 -12.48 17.72 -19.34
N PRO A 92 -13.68 17.36 -18.80
CA PRO A 92 -13.80 16.76 -17.48
C PRO A 92 -12.94 15.51 -17.28
N TYR A 93 -12.92 14.61 -18.25
CA TYR A 93 -12.14 13.37 -18.13
C TYR A 93 -10.63 13.60 -18.21
N LEU A 94 -10.16 14.55 -19.03
CA LEU A 94 -8.75 14.95 -19.02
C LEU A 94 -8.33 15.55 -17.68
N VAL A 95 -9.14 16.41 -17.09
CA VAL A 95 -8.88 16.99 -15.77
C VAL A 95 -8.86 15.89 -14.71
N MET A 96 -9.83 14.96 -14.74
CA MET A 96 -9.87 13.82 -13.85
C MET A 96 -8.61 12.95 -13.96
N ALA A 97 -8.16 12.66 -15.19
CA ALA A 97 -6.94 11.89 -15.43
C ALA A 97 -5.70 12.57 -14.81
N VAL A 98 -5.59 13.89 -14.98
CA VAL A 98 -4.50 14.68 -14.36
C VAL A 98 -4.56 14.58 -12.83
N ILE A 99 -5.74 14.70 -12.23
CA ILE A 99 -5.91 14.58 -10.77
C ILE A 99 -5.46 13.19 -10.29
N TYR A 100 -5.87 12.11 -10.97
CA TYR A 100 -5.43 10.75 -10.62
C TYR A 100 -3.92 10.59 -10.74
N ILE A 101 -3.31 11.10 -11.81
CA ILE A 101 -1.85 11.06 -12.00
C ILE A 101 -1.15 11.79 -10.86
N VAL A 102 -1.58 12.99 -10.51
CA VAL A 102 -1.00 13.78 -9.42
C VAL A 102 -1.13 13.05 -8.09
N MET A 103 -2.31 12.51 -7.77
CA MET A 103 -2.52 11.73 -6.54
C MET A 103 -1.58 10.52 -6.46
N VAL A 104 -1.49 9.74 -7.55
CA VAL A 104 -0.61 8.56 -7.60
C VAL A 104 0.86 8.96 -7.43
N LEU A 105 1.31 10.05 -8.07
CA LEU A 105 2.68 10.54 -7.94
C LEU A 105 3.00 10.98 -6.50
N ILE A 106 2.08 11.71 -5.84
CA ILE A 106 2.25 12.14 -4.45
C ILE A 106 2.39 10.91 -3.54
N ILE A 107 1.45 9.96 -3.62
CA ILE A 107 1.44 8.78 -2.77
C ILE A 107 2.67 7.90 -3.04
N SER A 108 3.03 7.67 -4.31
CA SER A 108 4.23 6.91 -4.67
C SER A 108 5.50 7.54 -4.13
N THR A 109 5.57 8.87 -4.13
CA THR A 109 6.73 9.59 -3.59
C THR A 109 6.80 9.45 -2.07
N LEU A 110 5.66 9.56 -1.37
CA LEU A 110 5.59 9.36 0.08
C LEU A 110 6.03 7.95 0.48
N ILE A 111 5.55 6.92 -0.24
CA ILE A 111 5.93 5.53 -0.01
C ILE A 111 7.43 5.33 -0.20
N LYS A 112 8.02 5.86 -1.28
CA LYS A 112 9.45 5.78 -1.54
C LYS A 112 10.29 6.47 -0.46
N VAL A 113 9.82 7.62 0.05
CA VAL A 113 10.49 8.32 1.15
C VAL A 113 10.45 7.49 2.43
N MET A 114 9.30 6.90 2.75
CA MET A 114 9.15 5.99 3.90
C MET A 114 10.07 4.77 3.78
N GLU A 115 10.09 4.12 2.62
CA GLU A 115 10.96 2.97 2.35
C GLU A 115 12.44 3.32 2.55
N ARG A 116 12.89 4.44 1.99
CA ARG A 116 14.27 4.92 2.16
C ARG A 116 14.61 5.20 3.62
N SER A 117 13.69 5.77 4.39
CA SER A 117 13.88 6.04 5.81
C SER A 117 14.05 4.74 6.61
N LEU A 118 13.26 3.72 6.30
CA LEU A 118 13.34 2.42 6.98
C LEU A 118 14.62 1.65 6.63
N ARG A 119 15.05 1.69 5.37
CA ARG A 119 16.30 1.04 4.93
C ARG A 119 17.55 1.68 5.54
N LYS A 120 17.56 2.99 5.79
CA LYS A 120 18.71 3.65 6.45
C LYS A 120 18.94 3.15 7.87
N SER A 121 17.96 2.57 8.52
CA SER A 121 18.11 2.01 9.88
C SER A 121 18.89 0.68 9.93
N ASP A 122 19.14 0.03 8.79
CA ASP A 122 19.85 -1.26 8.75
C ASP A 122 21.38 -1.13 8.63
N TYR A 123 21.89 0.10 8.38
CA TYR A 123 23.33 0.37 8.22
C TYR A 123 23.98 1.02 9.49
N ARG A 124 23.34 0.88 10.63
CA ARG A 124 23.94 1.23 11.95
C ARG A 124 23.92 0.00 12.89
#